data_513dad0d24c4150127be47ddaaba9921
#
_entry.id   513dad0d24c4150127be47ddaaba9921
#
_cell.length_a   1.000
_cell.length_b   1.000
_cell.length_c   1.000
_cell.angle_alpha   90.00
_cell.angle_beta   90.00
_cell.angle_gamma   90.00
#
_symmetry.space_group_name_H-M   'P 1'
#
loop_
_entity.id
_entity.type
_entity.pdbx_description
1 polymer ?
#
loop_
_entity_poly.entity_id
_entity_poly.type
_entity_poly.pdbx_seq_one_letter_code
_entity_poly.pdbx_strand_id
1 'polypeptide(L)'
;MTMTDPIADMLSRVRNAATAQHDTVSMPSSKIKVNIAEILKQEGYIEDYKVEDEKVGKSLTLNLKYGPTRESSIAGLRRVSKPGLRVYAKSNDLPQVLGGLGVAIISTSHGLLTDRQAHEKGVGGEVLAYVW
;
A
#
# COMPACT_ATOMS: atom_id res chain seq x y z
N MET A 1 -20.01 18.08 1.70
CA MET A 1 -19.56 16.90 0.95
C MET A 1 -18.19 16.47 1.43
N THR A 2 -18.07 15.23 1.77
CA THR A 2 -16.78 14.71 2.24
C THR A 2 -15.98 14.17 1.06
N MET A 3 -14.71 14.54 1.00
CA MET A 3 -13.80 13.92 0.05
C MET A 3 -13.50 12.50 0.52
N THR A 4 -13.53 11.57 -0.42
CA THR A 4 -13.20 10.18 -0.12
C THR A 4 -11.77 9.90 -0.56
N ASP A 5 -11.04 9.14 0.26
CA ASP A 5 -9.69 8.68 -0.06
C ASP A 5 -9.64 7.17 0.15
N PRO A 6 -9.94 6.39 -0.90
CA PRO A 6 -9.95 4.93 -0.78
C PRO A 6 -8.60 4.35 -0.36
N ILE A 7 -7.49 4.99 -0.73
CA ILE A 7 -6.16 4.53 -0.34
C ILE A 7 -5.97 4.73 1.16
N ALA A 8 -6.33 5.92 1.68
CA ALA A 8 -6.23 6.17 3.11
C ALA A 8 -7.10 5.21 3.92
N ASP A 9 -8.31 4.92 3.42
CA ASP A 9 -9.20 3.95 4.05
C ASP A 9 -8.57 2.56 4.10
N MET A 10 -7.98 2.11 2.98
CA MET A 10 -7.28 0.84 2.92
C MET A 10 -6.13 0.78 3.92
N LEU A 11 -5.29 1.82 3.97
CA LEU A 11 -4.16 1.85 4.90
C LEU A 11 -4.62 1.84 6.35
N SER A 12 -5.71 2.54 6.67
CA SER A 12 -6.28 2.55 8.02
C SER A 12 -6.81 1.17 8.41
N ARG A 13 -7.51 0.49 7.50
CA ARG A 13 -8.02 -0.86 7.76
C ARG A 13 -6.87 -1.84 8.03
N VAL A 14 -5.81 -1.77 7.21
CA VAL A 14 -4.64 -2.64 7.38
C VAL A 14 -3.94 -2.34 8.70
N ARG A 15 -3.75 -1.05 9.01
CA ARG A 15 -3.11 -0.64 10.27
C ARG A 15 -3.89 -1.13 11.48
N ASN A 16 -5.21 -0.93 11.47
CA ASN A 16 -6.06 -1.33 12.59
C ASN A 16 -6.09 -2.85 12.75
N ALA A 17 -6.16 -3.60 11.65
CA ALA A 17 -6.15 -5.06 11.70
C ALA A 17 -4.80 -5.58 12.22
N ALA A 18 -3.69 -4.99 11.80
CA ALA A 18 -2.36 -5.37 12.27
C ALA A 18 -2.20 -5.07 13.77
N THR A 19 -2.67 -3.92 14.23
CA THR A 19 -2.63 -3.55 15.65
C THR A 19 -3.45 -4.51 16.50
N ALA A 20 -4.63 -4.92 16.00
CA ALA A 20 -5.49 -5.88 16.69
C ALA A 20 -5.05 -7.33 16.49
N GLN A 21 -4.00 -7.56 15.73
CA GLN A 21 -3.45 -8.89 15.43
C GLN A 21 -4.45 -9.82 14.73
N HIS A 22 -5.28 -9.26 13.85
CA HIS A 22 -6.18 -10.07 13.01
C HIS A 22 -5.38 -10.80 11.95
N ASP A 23 -5.82 -12.00 11.56
CA ASP A 23 -5.15 -12.77 10.52
C ASP A 23 -5.46 -12.21 9.13
N THR A 24 -6.65 -11.64 8.94
CA THR A 24 -7.08 -11.11 7.65
C THR A 24 -7.75 -9.76 7.82
N VAL A 25 -7.81 -9.02 6.72
CA VAL A 25 -8.59 -7.79 6.64
C VAL A 25 -9.28 -7.75 5.28
N SER A 26 -10.56 -7.41 5.27
CA SER A 26 -11.36 -7.36 4.05
C SER A 26 -11.87 -5.94 3.78
N MET A 27 -12.05 -5.62 2.51
CA MET A 27 -12.52 -4.31 2.09
C MET A 27 -13.13 -4.40 0.70
N PRO A 28 -13.96 -3.43 0.30
CA PRO A 28 -14.39 -3.36 -1.09
C PRO A 28 -13.18 -3.23 -2.00
N SER A 29 -13.15 -4.01 -3.09
CA SER A 29 -12.01 -4.03 -3.99
C SER A 29 -12.06 -2.88 -5.00
N SER A 30 -10.89 -2.46 -5.44
CA SER A 30 -10.73 -1.58 -6.59
C SER A 30 -9.40 -1.93 -7.24
N LYS A 31 -9.22 -1.48 -8.49
CA LYS A 31 -8.00 -1.77 -9.23
C LYS A 31 -6.75 -1.26 -8.50
N ILE A 32 -6.81 -0.04 -7.96
CA ILE A 32 -5.66 0.54 -7.27
C ILE A 32 -5.37 -0.20 -5.97
N LYS A 33 -6.40 -0.63 -5.24
CA LYS A 33 -6.20 -1.41 -4.00
C LYS A 33 -5.55 -2.75 -4.27
N VAL A 34 -5.95 -3.42 -5.35
CA VAL A 34 -5.32 -4.69 -5.75
C VAL A 34 -3.86 -4.47 -6.10
N ASN A 35 -3.55 -3.40 -6.81
CA ASN A 35 -2.17 -3.08 -7.17
C ASN A 35 -1.32 -2.77 -5.93
N ILE A 36 -1.87 -2.09 -4.94
CA ILE A 36 -1.19 -1.84 -3.67
C ILE A 36 -0.95 -3.17 -2.93
N ALA A 37 -1.97 -4.05 -2.89
CA ALA A 37 -1.84 -5.36 -2.25
C ALA A 37 -0.73 -6.19 -2.90
N GLU A 38 -0.61 -6.14 -4.23
CA GLU A 38 0.45 -6.84 -4.94
C GLU A 38 1.84 -6.35 -4.53
N ILE A 39 2.01 -5.03 -4.38
CA ILE A 39 3.28 -4.47 -3.90
C ILE A 39 3.57 -4.92 -2.47
N LEU A 40 2.57 -4.89 -1.59
CA LEU A 40 2.74 -5.34 -0.21
C LEU A 40 3.16 -6.82 -0.14
N LYS A 41 2.58 -7.65 -1.01
CA LYS A 41 2.94 -9.06 -1.10
C LYS A 41 4.37 -9.24 -1.60
N GLN A 42 4.73 -8.56 -2.69
CA GLN A 42 6.07 -8.65 -3.28
C GLN A 42 7.16 -8.22 -2.30
N GLU A 43 6.89 -7.20 -1.51
CA GLU A 43 7.85 -6.67 -0.54
C GLU A 43 7.82 -7.41 0.80
N GLY A 44 6.97 -8.43 0.93
CA GLY A 44 6.96 -9.27 2.13
C GLY A 44 6.21 -8.70 3.32
N TYR A 45 5.35 -7.73 3.12
CA TYR A 45 4.56 -7.13 4.19
C TYR A 45 3.28 -7.90 4.50
N ILE A 46 2.74 -8.62 3.51
CA ILE A 46 1.58 -9.50 3.70
C ILE A 46 1.90 -10.87 3.11
N GLU A 47 1.17 -11.90 3.58
CA GLU A 47 1.34 -13.26 3.07
C GLU A 47 0.78 -13.41 1.67
N ASP A 48 -0.47 -12.96 1.48
CA ASP A 48 -1.18 -13.12 0.22
C ASP A 48 -2.41 -12.21 0.21
N TYR A 49 -3.09 -12.16 -0.90
CA TYR A 49 -4.38 -11.49 -1.03
C TYR A 49 -5.24 -12.24 -2.02
N LYS A 50 -6.56 -12.01 -1.95
CA LYS A 50 -7.49 -12.57 -2.92
C LYS A 50 -8.63 -11.60 -3.18
N VAL A 51 -9.20 -11.69 -4.39
CA VAL A 51 -10.35 -10.90 -4.80
C VAL A 51 -11.50 -11.88 -5.03
N GLU A 52 -12.65 -11.63 -4.38
CA GLU A 52 -13.83 -12.47 -4.52
C GLU A 52 -15.01 -11.64 -5.01
N ASP A 53 -15.86 -12.26 -5.81
CA ASP A 53 -17.11 -11.64 -6.24
C ASP A 53 -18.12 -11.66 -5.10
N GLU A 54 -18.77 -10.52 -4.88
CA GLU A 54 -19.85 -10.37 -3.93
C GLU A 54 -21.15 -10.08 -4.69
N LYS A 55 -22.26 -10.03 -3.96
CA LYS A 55 -23.54 -9.66 -4.57
C LYS A 55 -23.49 -8.27 -5.21
N VAL A 56 -22.76 -7.37 -4.60
CA VAL A 56 -22.50 -6.04 -5.13
C VAL A 56 -21.00 -5.81 -5.16
N GLY A 57 -20.42 -5.81 -6.38
CA GLY A 57 -19.01 -5.54 -6.57
C GLY A 57 -18.10 -6.71 -6.19
N LYS A 58 -16.88 -6.37 -5.77
CA LYS A 58 -15.86 -7.34 -5.41
C LYS A 58 -15.28 -7.00 -4.05
N SER A 59 -14.83 -8.03 -3.33
CA SER A 59 -14.17 -7.90 -2.03
C SER A 59 -12.72 -8.27 -2.16
N LEU A 60 -11.85 -7.46 -1.57
CA LEU A 60 -10.41 -7.72 -1.47
C LEU A 60 -10.09 -8.13 -0.05
N THR A 61 -9.46 -9.29 0.13
CA THR A 61 -9.03 -9.79 1.43
C THR A 61 -7.53 -9.95 1.44
N LEU A 62 -6.87 -9.37 2.44
CA LEU A 62 -5.43 -9.49 2.64
C LEU A 62 -5.17 -10.44 3.79
N ASN A 63 -4.24 -11.37 3.61
CA ASN A 63 -3.75 -12.23 4.67
C ASN A 63 -2.52 -11.58 5.28
N LEU A 64 -2.65 -11.10 6.51
CA LEU A 64 -1.58 -10.36 7.19
C LEU A 64 -0.47 -11.32 7.62
N LYS A 65 0.73 -10.78 7.74
CA LYS A 65 1.93 -11.56 8.07
C LYS A 65 2.45 -11.14 9.43
N TYR A 66 2.77 -12.13 10.27
CA TYR A 66 3.31 -11.91 11.59
C TYR A 66 4.59 -12.74 11.79
N GLY A 67 5.48 -12.24 12.64
CA GLY A 67 6.66 -12.98 13.03
C GLY A 67 6.38 -14.03 14.11
N PRO A 68 7.43 -14.76 14.54
CA PRO A 68 7.25 -15.85 15.52
C PRO A 68 6.66 -15.39 16.85
N THR A 69 6.87 -14.15 17.26
CA THR A 69 6.32 -13.60 18.50
C THR A 69 5.07 -12.74 18.26
N ARG A 70 4.40 -12.94 17.12
CA ARG A 70 3.19 -12.22 16.71
C ARG A 70 3.41 -10.73 16.48
N GLU A 71 4.64 -10.31 16.21
CA GLU A 71 4.91 -8.96 15.75
C GLU A 71 4.49 -8.82 14.29
N SER A 72 3.80 -7.71 13.96
CA SER A 72 3.36 -7.45 12.60
C SER A 72 4.55 -7.18 11.68
N SER A 73 4.51 -7.72 10.46
CA SER A 73 5.50 -7.40 9.43
C SER A 73 5.37 -5.96 8.95
N ILE A 74 4.21 -5.34 9.17
CA ILE A 74 4.01 -3.92 8.90
C ILE A 74 4.17 -3.17 10.21
N ALA A 75 5.23 -2.35 10.32
CA ALA A 75 5.45 -1.51 11.49
C ALA A 75 4.69 -0.19 11.36
N GLY A 76 4.56 0.34 10.14
CA GLY A 76 3.84 1.58 9.93
C GLY A 76 3.39 1.75 8.49
N LEU A 77 2.37 2.61 8.34
CA LEU A 77 1.79 2.98 7.06
C LEU A 77 1.47 4.48 7.11
N ARG A 78 1.83 5.20 6.05
CA ARG A 78 1.57 6.63 5.98
C ARG A 78 1.07 7.01 4.59
N ARG A 79 -0.10 7.68 4.55
CA ARG A 79 -0.60 8.30 3.32
C ARG A 79 0.20 9.57 3.06
N VAL A 80 0.76 9.71 1.87
CA VAL A 80 1.59 10.87 1.50
C VAL A 80 0.79 11.83 0.62
N SER A 81 0.49 11.44 -0.62
CA SER A 81 -0.34 12.24 -1.52
C SER A 81 -1.80 12.09 -1.13
N LYS A 82 -2.54 13.19 -1.07
CA LYS A 82 -3.95 13.20 -0.65
C LYS A 82 -4.78 13.90 -1.72
N PRO A 83 -6.09 13.65 -1.80
CA PRO A 83 -6.93 14.31 -2.79
C PRO A 83 -6.83 15.84 -2.79
N GLY A 84 -6.63 16.46 -1.63
CA GLY A 84 -6.49 17.91 -1.51
C GLY A 84 -5.06 18.43 -1.59
N LEU A 85 -4.07 17.52 -1.60
CA LEU A 85 -2.66 17.90 -1.59
C LEU A 85 -1.85 16.77 -2.26
N ARG A 86 -1.67 16.87 -3.57
CA ARG A 86 -0.91 15.87 -4.33
C ARG A 86 0.58 16.08 -4.16
N VAL A 87 1.33 14.97 -4.03
CA VAL A 87 2.78 14.98 -3.86
C VAL A 87 3.39 14.15 -4.97
N TYR A 88 4.31 14.76 -5.71
CA TYR A 88 4.99 14.13 -6.85
C TYR A 88 6.51 14.16 -6.62
N ALA A 89 7.21 13.21 -7.21
CA ALA A 89 8.66 13.16 -7.18
C ALA A 89 9.20 12.71 -8.53
N LYS A 90 10.35 13.28 -8.92
CA LYS A 90 11.07 12.85 -10.13
C LYS A 90 11.90 11.63 -9.82
N SER A 91 12.33 10.91 -10.88
CA SER A 91 13.08 9.65 -10.73
C SER A 91 14.37 9.79 -9.92
N ASN A 92 15.00 10.98 -9.94
CA ASN A 92 16.22 11.23 -9.19
C ASN A 92 15.99 11.79 -7.79
N ASP A 93 14.72 12.08 -7.44
CA ASP A 93 14.34 12.67 -6.15
C ASP A 93 13.33 11.79 -5.40
N LEU A 94 13.25 10.51 -5.73
CA LEU A 94 12.31 9.60 -5.08
C LEU A 94 12.65 9.44 -3.60
N PRO A 95 11.64 9.49 -2.72
CA PRO A 95 11.90 9.37 -1.29
C PRO A 95 12.34 7.96 -0.91
N GLN A 96 13.20 7.87 0.09
CA GLN A 96 13.57 6.61 0.72
C GLN A 96 12.95 6.56 2.11
N VAL A 97 12.28 5.46 2.41
CA VAL A 97 11.62 5.26 3.70
C VAL A 97 12.61 4.54 4.62
N LEU A 98 12.91 5.15 5.76
CA LEU A 98 13.84 4.59 6.75
C LEU A 98 15.18 4.16 6.12
N GLY A 99 15.75 5.03 5.28
CA GLY A 99 17.04 4.76 4.64
C GLY A 99 17.04 3.57 3.69
N GLY A 100 15.87 3.21 3.14
CA GLY A 100 15.73 2.09 2.22
C GLY A 100 15.20 0.81 2.85
N LEU A 101 14.97 0.80 4.16
CA LEU A 101 14.40 -0.37 4.85
C LEU A 101 12.90 -0.52 4.56
N GLY A 102 12.19 0.59 4.38
CA GLY A 102 10.79 0.57 3.96
C GLY A 102 10.66 0.84 2.48
N VAL A 103 9.43 0.99 2.01
CA VAL A 103 9.14 1.28 0.60
C VAL A 103 8.19 2.47 0.47
N ALA A 104 8.37 3.22 -0.60
CA ALA A 104 7.40 4.21 -1.04
C ALA A 104 6.64 3.62 -2.23
N ILE A 105 5.33 3.78 -2.24
CA ILE A 105 4.49 3.32 -3.35
C ILE A 105 4.27 4.51 -4.27
N ILE A 106 4.72 4.38 -5.51
CA ILE A 106 4.72 5.47 -6.50
C ILE A 106 3.78 5.10 -7.65
N SER A 107 2.87 6.01 -7.99
CA SER A 107 2.01 5.87 -9.16
C SER A 107 2.71 6.50 -10.36
N THR A 108 3.10 5.66 -11.32
CA THR A 108 3.86 6.09 -12.50
C THR A 108 3.10 5.77 -13.78
N SER A 109 3.64 6.23 -14.91
CA SER A 109 3.11 5.87 -16.23
C SER A 109 3.23 4.37 -16.53
N HIS A 110 4.08 3.66 -15.77
CA HIS A 110 4.25 2.21 -15.87
C HIS A 110 3.46 1.45 -14.81
N GLY A 111 2.48 2.09 -14.17
CA GLY A 111 1.67 1.50 -13.09
C GLY A 111 2.23 1.84 -11.73
N LEU A 112 1.75 1.12 -10.71
CA LEU A 112 2.26 1.30 -9.35
C LEU A 112 3.59 0.57 -9.19
N LEU A 113 4.58 1.30 -8.69
CA LEU A 113 5.94 0.78 -8.47
C LEU A 113 6.39 1.16 -7.07
N THR A 114 7.38 0.43 -6.55
CA THR A 114 8.13 0.89 -5.38
C THR A 114 9.11 1.98 -5.83
N ASP A 115 9.62 2.76 -4.86
CA ASP A 115 10.65 3.76 -5.13
C ASP A 115 11.86 3.14 -5.83
N ARG A 116 12.26 1.93 -5.42
CA ARG A 116 13.40 1.22 -6.02
C ARG A 116 13.13 0.85 -7.47
N GLN A 117 11.95 0.29 -7.76
CA GLN A 117 11.56 -0.06 -9.13
C GLN A 117 11.45 1.17 -10.03
N ALA A 118 10.87 2.24 -9.51
CA ALA A 118 10.73 3.48 -10.27
C ALA A 118 12.11 4.08 -10.59
N HIS A 119 13.04 4.04 -9.65
CA HIS A 119 14.40 4.51 -9.87
C HIS A 119 15.10 3.69 -10.97
N GLU A 120 14.97 2.36 -10.92
CA GLU A 120 15.56 1.48 -11.93
C GLU A 120 15.01 1.75 -13.32
N LYS A 121 13.73 2.07 -13.43
CA LYS A 121 13.10 2.39 -14.71
C LYS A 121 13.31 3.85 -15.13
N GLY A 122 13.89 4.67 -14.28
CA GLY A 122 14.12 6.07 -14.55
C GLY A 122 12.85 6.90 -14.65
N VAL A 123 11.80 6.52 -13.92
CA VAL A 123 10.51 7.23 -13.94
C VAL A 123 10.18 7.77 -12.56
N GLY A 124 9.49 8.91 -12.55
CA GLY A 124 8.91 9.47 -11.33
C GLY A 124 7.40 9.37 -11.39
N GLY A 125 6.74 9.91 -10.37
CA GLY A 125 5.29 9.91 -10.32
C GLY A 125 4.74 10.45 -9.02
N GLU A 126 3.49 10.12 -8.77
CA GLU A 126 2.81 10.53 -7.53
C GLU A 126 3.19 9.59 -6.39
N VAL A 127 3.66 10.18 -5.28
CA VAL A 127 4.03 9.41 -4.09
C VAL A 127 2.76 9.15 -3.30
N LEU A 128 2.25 7.93 -3.36
CA LEU A 128 0.98 7.57 -2.74
C LEU A 128 1.10 7.34 -1.25
N ALA A 129 2.07 6.54 -0.83
CA ALA A 129 2.16 6.11 0.58
C ALA A 129 3.56 5.60 0.90
N TYR A 130 3.86 5.57 2.19
CA TYR A 130 5.04 4.90 2.75
C TYR A 130 4.61 3.68 3.55
N VAL A 131 5.39 2.61 3.46
CA VAL A 131 5.19 1.38 4.24
C VAL A 131 6.53 0.95 4.82
N TRP A 132 6.53 0.58 6.08
CA TRP A 132 7.75 0.08 6.72
C TRP A 132 7.43 -0.92 7.83
#